data_5a6fc81eda4ded0126fdb45fb3a70da4
#
_entry.id   5a6fc81eda4ded0126fdb45fb3a70da4
#
_cell.length_a   1.000
_cell.length_b   1.000
_cell.length_c   1.000
_cell.angle_alpha   90.00
_cell.angle_beta   90.00
_cell.angle_gamma   90.00
#
_symmetry.space_group_name_H-M   'P 1'
#
loop_
_entity.id
_entity.type
_entity.pdbx_description
1 polymer ?
#
loop_
_entity_poly.entity_id
_entity_poly.type
_entity_poly.pdbx_seq_one_letter_code
_entity_poly.pdbx_strand_id
1 'polypeptide(L)'
;MLVAYYELKERLLVPHTAAEQEIAEAPQSSDDKLWAHILLSLDMNDKWRSPELSLTSFAEQLSSNRTYVGDAFKRNTEMTFVEYITHRRIDYVVETLKSKPDVNIHELFNYVGYRQRSTAWRNFQKVTGMTPHEFLERIK
;
A
#
# COMPACT_ATOMS: atom_id res chain seq x y z
N MET A 1 -4.94 -4.65 13.25
CA MET A 1 -4.70 -4.48 11.80
C MET A 1 -3.64 -3.42 11.49
N LEU A 2 -3.74 -2.21 12.03
CA LEU A 2 -2.74 -1.16 11.81
C LEU A 2 -1.33 -1.55 12.27
N VAL A 3 -1.21 -2.21 13.42
CA VAL A 3 0.08 -2.63 13.98
C VAL A 3 0.77 -3.63 13.06
N ALA A 4 0.04 -4.64 12.57
CA ALA A 4 0.60 -5.65 11.65
C ALA A 4 1.04 -5.02 10.33
N TYR A 5 0.30 -4.04 9.82
CA TYR A 5 0.66 -3.32 8.61
C TYR A 5 1.96 -2.53 8.79
N TYR A 6 2.09 -1.78 9.88
CA TYR A 6 3.30 -0.99 10.15
C TYR A 6 4.52 -1.87 10.40
N GLU A 7 4.37 -2.99 11.08
CA GLU A 7 5.45 -3.96 11.25
C GLU A 7 5.93 -4.51 9.91
N LEU A 8 4.98 -4.84 9.03
CA LEU A 8 5.30 -5.32 7.68
C LEU A 8 5.97 -4.23 6.85
N LYS A 9 5.49 -2.99 6.93
CA LYS A 9 6.07 -1.84 6.25
C LYS A 9 7.52 -1.62 6.68
N GLU A 10 7.81 -1.70 7.97
CA GLU A 10 9.16 -1.56 8.49
C GLU A 10 10.08 -2.66 7.95
N ARG A 11 9.60 -3.91 7.90
CA ARG A 11 10.37 -5.02 7.34
C ARG A 11 10.69 -4.83 5.86
N LEU A 12 9.78 -4.24 5.11
CA LEU A 12 9.97 -4.00 3.67
C LEU A 12 10.89 -2.82 3.38
N LEU A 13 10.96 -1.85 4.29
CA LEU A 13 11.74 -0.62 4.11
C LEU A 13 13.14 -0.68 4.71
N VAL A 14 13.41 -1.65 5.58
CA VAL A 14 14.74 -1.80 6.20
C VAL A 14 15.71 -2.40 5.18
N PRO A 15 16.89 -1.78 4.95
CA PRO A 15 17.90 -2.36 4.07
C PRO A 15 18.35 -3.71 4.59
N HIS A 16 18.39 -4.69 3.71
CA HIS A 16 18.86 -6.01 4.07
C HIS A 16 20.36 -5.98 4.42
N THR A 17 20.70 -6.62 5.52
CA THR A 17 22.11 -6.86 5.85
C THR A 17 22.68 -7.96 4.93
N ALA A 18 23.98 -8.08 4.87
CA ALA A 18 24.62 -9.11 4.07
C ALA A 18 24.17 -10.53 4.47
N ALA A 19 23.92 -10.77 5.75
CA ALA A 19 23.41 -12.04 6.25
C ALA A 19 21.97 -12.30 5.79
N GLU A 20 21.13 -11.28 5.75
CA GLU A 20 19.77 -11.37 5.24
C GLU A 20 19.76 -11.61 3.72
N GLN A 21 20.71 -11.05 3.00
CA GLN A 21 20.89 -11.30 1.57
C GLN A 21 21.26 -12.76 1.29
N GLU A 22 22.09 -13.38 2.09
CA GLU A 22 22.43 -14.79 1.95
C GLU A 22 21.20 -15.68 2.20
N ILE A 23 20.38 -15.33 3.17
CA ILE A 23 19.10 -16.04 3.44
C ILE A 23 18.13 -15.86 2.27
N ALA A 24 18.11 -14.66 1.67
CA ALA A 24 17.26 -14.37 0.52
C ALA A 24 17.65 -15.12 -0.75
N GLU A 25 18.89 -15.61 -0.83
CA GLU A 25 19.36 -16.45 -1.93
C GLU A 25 18.95 -17.92 -1.80
N ALA A 26 18.35 -18.33 -0.66
CA ALA A 26 17.80 -19.66 -0.50
C ALA A 26 16.66 -19.89 -1.53
N PRO A 27 16.45 -21.14 -2.00
CA PRO A 27 15.40 -21.41 -2.98
C PRO A 27 14.05 -20.92 -2.47
N GLN A 28 13.50 -19.94 -3.16
CA GLN A 28 12.19 -19.38 -2.81
C GLN A 28 11.08 -20.28 -3.34
N SER A 29 10.03 -20.43 -2.55
CA SER A 29 8.83 -21.11 -3.01
C SER A 29 8.18 -20.32 -4.15
N SER A 30 7.30 -20.99 -4.92
CA SER A 30 6.54 -20.29 -5.97
C SER A 30 5.66 -19.17 -5.40
N ASP A 31 5.18 -19.33 -4.16
CA ASP A 31 4.40 -18.29 -3.47
C ASP A 31 5.26 -17.07 -3.15
N ASP A 32 6.50 -17.28 -2.70
CA ASP A 32 7.43 -16.19 -2.43
C ASP A 32 7.77 -15.41 -3.70
N LYS A 33 7.95 -16.12 -4.81
CA LYS A 33 8.19 -15.49 -6.11
C LYS A 33 6.99 -14.68 -6.58
N LEU A 34 5.80 -15.20 -6.38
CA LEU A 34 4.57 -14.48 -6.72
C LEU A 34 4.46 -13.20 -5.90
N TRP A 35 4.71 -13.28 -4.60
CA TRP A 35 4.63 -12.11 -3.73
C TRP A 35 5.66 -11.03 -4.12
N ALA A 36 6.89 -11.44 -4.39
CA ALA A 36 7.93 -10.53 -4.86
C ALA A 36 7.52 -9.85 -6.18
N HIS A 37 6.94 -10.62 -7.11
CA HIS A 37 6.46 -10.09 -8.39
C HIS A 37 5.30 -9.11 -8.18
N ILE A 38 4.37 -9.42 -7.26
CA ILE A 38 3.26 -8.52 -6.91
C ILE A 38 3.80 -7.17 -6.41
N LEU A 39 4.71 -7.18 -5.45
CA LEU A 39 5.28 -5.95 -4.88
C LEU A 39 5.99 -5.13 -5.94
N LEU A 40 6.81 -5.76 -6.74
CA LEU A 40 7.53 -5.09 -7.83
C LEU A 40 6.56 -4.47 -8.84
N SER A 41 5.51 -5.21 -9.20
CA SER A 41 4.52 -4.74 -10.17
C SER A 41 3.70 -3.57 -9.67
N LEU A 42 3.41 -3.51 -8.37
CA LEU A 42 2.72 -2.37 -7.77
C LEU A 42 3.57 -1.11 -7.81
N ASP A 43 4.87 -1.24 -7.66
CA ASP A 43 5.79 -0.10 -7.69
C ASP A 43 6.09 0.39 -9.10
N MET A 44 6.05 -0.49 -10.07
CA MET A 44 6.31 -0.13 -11.47
C MET A 44 5.25 0.86 -11.97
N ASN A 45 5.72 1.99 -12.48
CA ASN A 45 4.87 3.08 -13.00
C ASN A 45 3.84 3.56 -11.96
N ASP A 46 4.15 3.43 -10.67
CA ASP A 46 3.26 3.85 -9.58
C ASP A 46 1.84 3.28 -9.71
N LYS A 47 1.75 2.01 -10.06
CA LYS A 47 0.47 1.34 -10.33
C LYS A 47 -0.47 1.39 -9.14
N TRP A 48 0.08 1.36 -7.91
CA TRP A 48 -0.71 1.41 -6.67
C TRP A 48 -1.62 2.64 -6.59
N ARG A 49 -1.28 3.72 -7.27
CA ARG A 49 -2.08 4.96 -7.28
C ARG A 49 -2.94 5.14 -8.53
N SER A 50 -3.02 4.14 -9.39
CA SER A 50 -3.93 4.19 -10.53
C SER A 50 -5.39 4.20 -10.04
N PRO A 51 -6.22 5.17 -10.47
CA PRO A 51 -7.63 5.21 -10.05
C PRO A 51 -8.44 3.99 -10.51
N GLU A 52 -7.97 3.30 -11.54
CA GLU A 52 -8.64 2.17 -12.17
C GLU A 52 -8.15 0.83 -11.66
N LEU A 53 -7.22 0.84 -10.70
CA LEU A 53 -6.64 -0.39 -10.17
C LEU A 53 -7.70 -1.24 -9.48
N SER A 54 -7.83 -2.49 -9.93
CA SER A 54 -8.68 -3.50 -9.32
C SER A 54 -7.93 -4.81 -9.20
N LEU A 55 -8.39 -5.68 -8.30
CA LEU A 55 -7.76 -6.99 -8.14
C LEU A 55 -7.83 -7.79 -9.45
N THR A 56 -8.96 -7.74 -10.15
CA THR A 56 -9.13 -8.44 -11.42
C THR A 56 -8.13 -7.96 -12.47
N SER A 57 -8.06 -6.64 -12.71
CA SER A 57 -7.15 -6.09 -13.72
C SER A 57 -5.69 -6.32 -13.35
N PHE A 58 -5.37 -6.22 -12.07
CA PHE A 58 -4.01 -6.43 -11.59
C PHE A 58 -3.58 -7.89 -11.78
N ALA A 59 -4.45 -8.83 -11.42
CA ALA A 59 -4.18 -10.26 -11.59
C ALA A 59 -3.98 -10.63 -13.08
N GLU A 60 -4.78 -10.05 -13.96
CA GLU A 60 -4.63 -10.25 -15.42
C GLU A 60 -3.25 -9.76 -15.89
N GLN A 61 -2.80 -8.61 -15.44
CA GLN A 61 -1.49 -8.07 -15.79
C GLN A 61 -0.34 -8.95 -15.32
N LEU A 62 -0.55 -9.69 -14.22
CA LEU A 62 0.43 -10.64 -13.70
C LEU A 62 0.33 -12.03 -14.36
N SER A 63 -0.55 -12.20 -15.34
CA SER A 63 -0.86 -13.50 -15.94
C SER A 63 -1.28 -14.53 -14.90
N SER A 64 -2.08 -14.08 -13.92
CA SER A 64 -2.58 -14.87 -12.81
C SER A 64 -4.09 -14.66 -12.68
N ASN A 65 -4.66 -15.04 -11.57
CA ASN A 65 -6.09 -14.87 -11.31
C ASN A 65 -6.34 -14.25 -9.94
N ARG A 66 -7.56 -13.77 -9.74
CA ARG A 66 -7.97 -13.07 -8.51
C ARG A 66 -7.72 -13.89 -7.25
N THR A 67 -8.00 -15.17 -7.31
CA THR A 67 -7.87 -16.05 -6.14
C THR A 67 -6.44 -16.14 -5.69
N TYR A 68 -5.52 -16.45 -6.59
CA TYR A 68 -4.10 -16.57 -6.25
C TYR A 68 -3.52 -15.26 -5.75
N VAL A 69 -3.82 -14.15 -6.43
CA VAL A 69 -3.29 -12.83 -6.04
C VAL A 69 -3.92 -12.39 -4.72
N GLY A 70 -5.23 -12.53 -4.56
CA GLY A 70 -5.91 -12.19 -3.32
C GLY A 70 -5.41 -12.97 -2.12
N ASP A 71 -5.20 -14.28 -2.29
CA ASP A 71 -4.67 -15.15 -1.25
C ASP A 71 -3.22 -14.76 -0.89
N ALA A 72 -2.42 -14.33 -1.86
CA ALA A 72 -1.06 -13.87 -1.61
C ALA A 72 -1.06 -12.63 -0.70
N PHE A 73 -1.96 -11.68 -0.92
CA PHE A 73 -2.12 -10.54 -0.03
C PHE A 73 -2.50 -10.97 1.39
N LYS A 74 -3.49 -11.85 1.52
CA LYS A 74 -3.93 -12.35 2.83
C LYS A 74 -2.80 -13.05 3.59
N ARG A 75 -2.05 -13.93 2.93
CA ARG A 75 -0.95 -14.67 3.57
C ARG A 75 0.18 -13.75 4.01
N ASN A 76 0.52 -12.75 3.20
CA ASN A 76 1.70 -11.93 3.44
C ASN A 76 1.41 -10.67 4.25
N THR A 77 0.17 -10.16 4.25
CA THR A 77 -0.18 -8.89 4.90
C THR A 77 -1.33 -8.98 5.89
N GLU A 78 -2.05 -10.10 5.93
CA GLU A 78 -3.30 -10.27 6.68
C GLU A 78 -4.41 -9.31 6.22
N MET A 79 -4.22 -8.67 5.07
CA MET A 79 -5.16 -7.73 4.48
C MET A 79 -5.66 -8.23 3.13
N THR A 80 -6.85 -7.78 2.74
CA THR A 80 -7.30 -7.94 1.36
C THR A 80 -6.49 -7.01 0.45
N PHE A 81 -6.55 -7.26 -0.86
CA PHE A 81 -5.96 -6.37 -1.85
C PHE A 81 -6.44 -4.91 -1.67
N VAL A 82 -7.75 -4.72 -1.51
CA VAL A 82 -8.35 -3.38 -1.36
C VAL A 82 -7.84 -2.70 -0.09
N GLU A 83 -7.80 -3.43 1.02
CA GLU A 83 -7.28 -2.90 2.29
C GLU A 83 -5.81 -2.49 2.15
N TYR A 84 -4.99 -3.33 1.52
CA TYR A 84 -3.57 -3.04 1.32
C TYR A 84 -3.36 -1.78 0.48
N ILE A 85 -4.07 -1.65 -0.64
CA ILE A 85 -3.97 -0.47 -1.49
C ILE A 85 -4.46 0.79 -0.75
N THR A 86 -5.54 0.68 0.01
CA THR A 86 -6.06 1.78 0.84
C THR A 86 -5.00 2.26 1.82
N HIS A 87 -4.39 1.35 2.56
CA HIS A 87 -3.32 1.70 3.51
C HIS A 87 -2.14 2.36 2.81
N ARG A 88 -1.73 1.84 1.67
CA ARG A 88 -0.61 2.40 0.93
C ARG A 88 -0.87 3.83 0.46
N ARG A 89 -2.07 4.09 -0.03
CA ARG A 89 -2.50 5.42 -0.47
C ARG A 89 -2.56 6.41 0.69
N ILE A 90 -3.19 6.01 1.77
CA ILE A 90 -3.33 6.89 2.95
C ILE A 90 -2.00 7.11 3.64
N ASP A 91 -1.12 6.11 3.70
CA ASP A 91 0.24 6.29 4.23
C ASP A 91 1.01 7.36 3.46
N TYR A 92 0.91 7.34 2.14
CA TYR A 92 1.55 8.36 1.31
C TYR A 92 1.01 9.75 1.64
N VAL A 93 -0.31 9.87 1.79
CA VAL A 93 -0.95 11.13 2.16
C VAL A 93 -0.45 11.61 3.53
N VAL A 94 -0.44 10.73 4.52
CA VAL A 94 0.01 11.04 5.88
C VAL A 94 1.47 11.51 5.88
N GLU A 95 2.36 10.78 5.23
CA GLU A 95 3.78 11.13 5.18
C GLU A 95 4.01 12.45 4.44
N THR A 96 3.25 12.70 3.37
CA THR A 96 3.34 13.96 2.64
C THR A 96 2.85 15.14 3.49
N LEU A 97 1.74 14.98 4.20
CA LEU A 97 1.21 16.02 5.10
C LEU A 97 2.18 16.34 6.24
N LYS A 98 2.87 15.33 6.77
CA LYS A 98 3.88 15.55 7.81
C LYS A 98 5.05 16.38 7.30
N SER A 99 5.49 16.15 6.10
CA SER A 99 6.63 16.87 5.52
C SER A 99 6.24 18.20 4.88
N LYS A 100 5.01 18.31 4.36
CA LYS A 100 4.49 19.49 3.68
C LYS A 100 3.05 19.77 4.11
N PRO A 101 2.83 20.34 5.32
CA PRO A 101 1.47 20.56 5.84
C PRO A 101 0.61 21.50 4.99
N ASP A 102 1.24 22.31 4.16
CA ASP A 102 0.54 23.30 3.33
C ASP A 102 0.05 22.76 1.98
N VAL A 103 0.33 21.48 1.68
CA VAL A 103 -0.10 20.88 0.43
C VAL A 103 -1.63 20.82 0.36
N ASN A 104 -2.18 20.99 -0.84
CA ASN A 104 -3.61 20.88 -1.05
C ASN A 104 -4.02 19.41 -0.92
N ILE A 105 -4.80 19.09 0.11
CA ILE A 105 -5.17 17.72 0.42
C ILE A 105 -6.02 17.07 -0.69
N HIS A 106 -6.83 17.84 -1.40
CA HIS A 106 -7.65 17.29 -2.49
C HIS A 106 -6.79 16.88 -3.68
N GLU A 107 -5.80 17.69 -4.02
CA GLU A 107 -4.82 17.34 -5.04
C GLU A 107 -4.03 16.10 -4.64
N LEU A 108 -3.70 15.99 -3.37
CA LEU A 108 -2.97 14.84 -2.84
C LEU A 108 -3.82 13.57 -2.91
N PHE A 109 -5.11 13.65 -2.57
CA PHE A 109 -6.01 12.51 -2.72
C PHE A 109 -6.17 12.09 -4.19
N ASN A 110 -6.26 13.05 -5.10
CA ASN A 110 -6.28 12.74 -6.53
C ASN A 110 -4.98 12.07 -6.97
N TYR A 111 -3.86 12.56 -6.49
CA TYR A 111 -2.54 12.00 -6.82
C TYR A 111 -2.43 10.52 -6.44
N VAL A 112 -2.96 10.12 -5.28
CA VAL A 112 -2.88 8.72 -4.84
C VAL A 112 -3.99 7.84 -5.42
N GLY A 113 -4.85 8.36 -6.30
CA GLY A 113 -5.79 7.58 -7.06
C GLY A 113 -7.26 7.70 -6.67
N TYR A 114 -7.61 8.60 -5.78
CA TYR A 114 -9.01 8.82 -5.42
C TYR A 114 -9.69 9.79 -6.38
N ARG A 115 -10.76 9.33 -7.02
CA ARG A 115 -11.59 10.17 -7.89
C ARG A 115 -12.68 10.92 -7.13
N GLN A 116 -13.12 10.36 -6.00
CA GLN A 116 -14.20 10.92 -5.20
C GLN A 116 -13.67 11.35 -3.83
N ARG A 117 -13.94 12.61 -3.50
CA ARG A 117 -13.54 13.20 -2.23
C ARG A 117 -14.09 12.43 -1.02
N SER A 118 -15.36 12.02 -1.08
CA SER A 118 -16.00 11.30 0.01
C SER A 118 -15.34 9.96 0.30
N THR A 119 -14.93 9.24 -0.74
CA THR A 119 -14.21 7.96 -0.60
C THR A 119 -12.85 8.17 0.05
N ALA A 120 -12.10 9.17 -0.42
CA ALA A 120 -10.79 9.49 0.14
C ALA A 120 -10.88 9.87 1.62
N TRP A 121 -11.85 10.70 1.96
CA TRP A 121 -12.08 11.17 3.33
C TRP A 121 -12.41 10.02 4.28
N ARG A 122 -13.34 9.15 3.86
CA ARG A 122 -13.74 7.97 4.63
C ARG A 122 -12.57 7.01 4.84
N ASN A 123 -11.78 6.75 3.80
CA ASN A 123 -10.62 5.88 3.89
C ASN A 123 -9.53 6.48 4.76
N PHE A 124 -9.32 7.78 4.69
CA PHE A 124 -8.37 8.47 5.57
C PHE A 124 -8.78 8.29 7.05
N GLN A 125 -10.05 8.51 7.35
CA GLN A 125 -10.56 8.34 8.72
C GLN A 125 -10.48 6.88 9.19
N LYS A 126 -10.77 5.95 8.30
CA LYS A 126 -10.68 4.51 8.60
C LYS A 126 -9.26 4.09 8.95
N VAL A 127 -8.26 4.57 8.23
CA VAL A 127 -6.86 4.20 8.43
C VAL A 127 -6.24 4.94 9.61
N THR A 128 -6.48 6.24 9.75
CA THR A 128 -5.82 7.08 10.76
C THR A 128 -6.59 7.22 12.05
N GLY A 129 -7.90 6.94 12.03
CA GLY A 129 -8.79 7.20 13.18
C GLY A 129 -9.18 8.67 13.32
N MET A 130 -8.78 9.51 12.40
CA MET A 130 -9.05 10.95 12.42
C MET A 130 -9.51 11.45 11.06
N THR A 131 -10.28 12.54 11.05
CA THR A 131 -10.52 13.25 9.79
C THR A 131 -9.23 13.92 9.32
N PRO A 132 -9.07 14.23 8.03
CA PRO A 132 -7.93 15.00 7.55
C PRO A 132 -7.75 16.34 8.26
N HIS A 133 -8.84 17.00 8.59
CA HIS A 133 -8.81 18.26 9.33
C HIS A 133 -8.23 18.08 10.74
N GLU A 134 -8.72 17.10 11.49
CA GLU A 134 -8.19 16.75 12.82
C GLU A 134 -6.72 16.39 12.76
N PHE A 135 -6.32 15.65 11.75
CA PHE A 135 -4.92 15.26 11.56
C PHE A 135 -4.03 16.49 11.35
N LEU A 136 -4.45 17.41 10.48
CA LEU A 136 -3.68 18.64 10.21
C LEU A 136 -3.57 19.52 11.47
N GLU A 137 -4.62 19.60 12.28
CA GLU A 137 -4.58 20.33 13.54
C GLU A 137 -3.57 19.75 14.53
N ARG A 138 -3.41 18.42 14.53
CA ARG A 138 -2.47 17.74 15.42
C ARG A 138 -1.00 17.92 15.05
N ILE A 139 -0.69 18.02 13.75
CA ILE A 139 0.70 18.12 13.29
C ILE A 139 1.20 19.55 13.20
N LYS A 140 0.31 20.54 13.39
CA LYS A 140 0.69 21.95 13.41
C LYS A 140 1.35 22.37 14.72
#